data_c409dc850dd2a02d472fa27e4815f0ea
#
_entry.id   c409dc850dd2a02d472fa27e4815f0ea
#
_cell.length_a   1.000
_cell.length_b   1.000
_cell.length_c   1.000
_cell.angle_alpha   90.00
_cell.angle_beta   90.00
_cell.angle_gamma   90.00
#
_symmetry.space_group_name_H-M   'P 1'
#
loop_
_entity.id
_entity.type
_entity.pdbx_description
1 polymer ?
#
loop_
_entity_poly.entity_id
_entity_poly.type
_entity_poly.pdbx_seq_one_letter_code
_entity_poly.pdbx_strand_id
1 'polypeptide(L)' 'MRLLRWIFQRDNQTLTCQVDQQPGAGNYTLSLVPHSDAAAEIAETFNTAWSAFRRHATIATELRRSGWTLAAYTAD' A
#
# COMPACT_ATOMS: atom_id res chain seq x y z
N MET A 1 7.43 11.71 -0.97
CA MET A 1 6.08 12.27 -0.79
C MET A 1 5.05 11.16 -0.92
N ARG A 2 4.19 11.05 0.07
CA ARG A 2 3.14 10.02 0.03
C ARG A 2 2.00 10.48 -0.88
N LEU A 3 1.60 9.59 -1.81
CA LEU A 3 0.52 9.87 -2.75
C LEU A 3 -0.79 9.19 -2.32
N LEU A 4 -0.69 8.04 -1.65
CA LEU A 4 -1.86 7.24 -1.31
C LEU A 4 -1.52 6.35 -0.11
N ARG A 5 -2.45 6.24 0.83
CA ARG A 5 -2.30 5.35 1.97
C ARG A 5 -3.65 4.75 2.34
N TRP A 6 -3.75 3.43 2.27
CA TRP A 6 -4.94 2.70 2.66
C TRP A 6 -4.61 1.76 3.81
N ILE A 7 -5.49 1.71 4.81
CA ILE A 7 -5.35 0.87 5.99
C ILE A 7 -6.45 -0.17 5.97
N PHE A 8 -6.06 -1.44 6.05
CA PHE A 8 -6.96 -2.57 6.04
C PHE A 8 -6.94 -3.27 7.39
N GLN A 9 -8.08 -3.86 7.77
CA GLN A 9 -8.22 -4.63 8.99
C GLN A 9 -8.88 -5.97 8.70
N ARG A 10 -8.41 -6.99 9.41
CA ARG A 10 -9.04 -8.31 9.45
C ARG A 10 -8.80 -8.89 10.84
N ASP A 11 -9.88 -9.20 11.57
CA ASP A 11 -9.82 -9.64 12.95
C ASP A 11 -9.04 -8.61 13.78
N ASN A 12 -7.96 -9.02 14.44
CA ASN A 12 -7.10 -8.13 15.24
C ASN A 12 -5.87 -7.65 14.47
N GLN A 13 -5.83 -7.85 13.16
CA GLN A 13 -4.69 -7.50 12.34
C GLN A 13 -4.95 -6.21 11.57
N THR A 14 -3.91 -5.41 11.43
CA THR A 14 -3.94 -4.16 10.66
C THR A 14 -2.77 -4.13 9.68
N LEU A 15 -3.04 -3.65 8.48
CA LEU A 15 -2.11 -3.65 7.37
C LEU A 15 -2.21 -2.32 6.65
N THR A 16 -1.07 -1.69 6.35
CA THR A 16 -1.03 -0.47 5.54
C THR A 16 -0.50 -0.78 4.15
N CYS A 17 -1.20 -0.31 3.12
CA CYS A 17 -0.75 -0.32 1.74
C CYS A 17 -0.64 1.11 1.27
N GLN A 18 0.55 1.53 0.86
CA GLN A 18 0.80 2.93 0.49
C GLN A 18 1.66 3.05 -0.75
N VAL A 19 1.52 4.18 -1.43
CA VAL A 19 2.34 4.55 -2.59
C VAL A 19 3.03 5.86 -2.28
N ASP A 20 4.34 5.89 -2.43
CA ASP A 20 5.19 7.06 -2.22
C ASP A 20 5.96 7.40 -3.48
N GLN A 21 6.15 8.69 -3.72
CA GLN A 21 7.05 9.18 -4.75
C GLN A 21 8.42 9.40 -4.14
N GLN A 22 9.44 8.78 -4.73
CA GLN A 22 10.82 8.94 -4.27
C GLN A 22 11.36 10.29 -4.69
N PRO A 23 11.86 11.12 -3.75
CA PRO A 23 12.40 12.43 -4.10
C PRO A 23 13.63 12.30 -5.02
N GLY A 24 13.63 13.03 -6.12
CA GLY A 24 14.79 13.15 -7.01
C GLY A 24 15.06 11.95 -7.91
N ALA A 25 14.40 10.82 -7.72
CA ALA A 25 14.66 9.60 -8.49
C ALA A 25 13.65 9.33 -9.59
N GLY A 26 12.49 10.00 -9.55
CA GLY A 26 11.42 9.77 -10.52
C GLY A 26 10.74 8.42 -10.39
N ASN A 27 10.99 7.70 -9.30
CA ASN A 27 10.43 6.39 -9.03
C ASN A 27 9.29 6.47 -8.02
N TYR A 28 8.46 5.42 -8.02
CA TYR A 28 7.35 5.27 -7.09
C TYR A 28 7.51 3.96 -6.34
N THR A 29 7.29 3.97 -5.03
CA THR A 29 7.39 2.78 -4.20
C THR A 29 6.02 2.44 -3.63
N LEU A 30 5.59 1.19 -3.82
CA LEU A 30 4.44 0.64 -3.15
C LEU A 30 4.92 -0.20 -1.99
N SER A 31 4.39 0.08 -0.79
CA SER A 31 4.77 -0.64 0.42
C SER A 31 3.55 -1.30 1.05
N LEU A 32 3.73 -2.52 1.53
CA LEU A 32 2.71 -3.28 2.24
C LEU A 32 3.30 -3.62 3.61
N VAL A 33 2.75 -3.01 4.67
CA VAL A 33 3.34 -3.05 6.01
C VAL A 33 2.35 -3.62 7.03
N PRO A 34 2.58 -4.85 7.53
CA PRO A 34 1.81 -5.35 8.66
C PRO A 34 2.16 -4.56 9.93
N HIS A 35 1.15 -4.08 10.66
CA HIS A 35 1.40 -3.28 11.86
C HIS A 35 2.00 -4.09 13.00
N SER A 36 1.71 -5.37 13.05
CA SER A 36 2.25 -6.26 14.10
C SER A 36 3.71 -6.66 13.85
N ASP A 37 4.19 -6.49 12.62
CA ASP A 37 5.56 -6.89 12.24
C ASP A 37 6.06 -6.00 11.09
N ALA A 38 6.57 -4.84 11.44
CA ALA A 38 7.08 -3.90 10.44
C ALA A 38 8.28 -4.46 9.65
N ALA A 39 8.99 -5.43 10.21
CA ALA A 39 10.10 -6.07 9.51
C ALA A 39 9.62 -6.97 8.36
N ALA A 40 8.35 -7.34 8.33
CA ALA A 40 7.76 -8.10 7.23
C ALA A 40 7.27 -7.20 6.08
N GLU A 41 7.69 -5.96 6.04
CA GLU A 41 7.35 -5.04 4.96
C GLU A 41 7.74 -5.60 3.60
N ILE A 42 6.82 -5.49 2.65
CA ILE A 42 7.07 -5.81 1.24
C ILE A 42 7.03 -4.49 0.47
N ALA A 43 8.06 -4.23 -0.34
CA ALA A 43 8.12 -3.01 -1.14
C ALA A 43 8.42 -3.36 -2.59
N GLU A 44 7.73 -2.67 -3.51
CA GLU A 44 7.93 -2.79 -4.94
C GLU A 44 8.16 -1.39 -5.51
N THR A 45 9.07 -1.28 -6.48
CA THR A 45 9.40 0.00 -7.12
C THR A 45 8.89 0.03 -8.55
N PHE A 46 8.33 1.16 -8.95
CA PHE A 46 7.75 1.37 -10.28
C PHE A 46 8.31 2.64 -10.89
N ASN A 47 8.37 2.66 -12.23
CA ASN A 47 8.86 3.83 -12.97
C ASN A 47 7.77 4.87 -13.23
N THR A 48 6.50 4.52 -13.08
CA THR A 48 5.38 5.42 -13.31
C THR A 48 4.37 5.35 -12.17
N ALA A 49 3.69 6.45 -11.91
CA ALA A 49 2.61 6.48 -10.93
C ALA A 49 1.48 5.52 -11.32
N TRP A 50 1.18 5.44 -12.63
CA TRP A 50 0.15 4.57 -13.15
C TRP A 50 0.37 3.11 -12.77
N SER A 51 1.61 2.61 -12.96
CA SER A 51 1.95 1.24 -12.62
C SER A 51 1.81 0.97 -11.12
N ALA A 52 2.25 1.91 -10.29
CA ALA A 52 2.14 1.81 -8.83
C ALA A 52 0.67 1.77 -8.40
N PHE A 53 -0.17 2.66 -8.94
CA PHE A 53 -1.58 2.70 -8.60
C PHE A 53 -2.34 1.46 -9.07
N ARG A 54 -2.00 0.94 -10.25
CA ARG A 54 -2.58 -0.32 -10.73
C ARG A 54 -2.26 -1.47 -9.80
N ARG A 55 -1.01 -1.56 -9.37
CA ARG A 55 -0.59 -2.60 -8.43
C ARG A 55 -1.31 -2.47 -7.10
N HIS A 56 -1.45 -1.23 -6.62
CA HIS A 56 -2.19 -0.94 -5.40
C HIS A 56 -3.65 -1.42 -5.51
N ALA A 57 -4.31 -1.13 -6.61
CA ALA A 57 -5.69 -1.56 -6.84
C ALA A 57 -5.81 -3.08 -6.86
N THR A 58 -4.85 -3.78 -7.48
CA THR A 58 -4.82 -5.24 -7.51
C THR A 58 -4.67 -5.82 -6.11
N ILE A 59 -3.75 -5.28 -5.31
CA ILE A 59 -3.53 -5.71 -3.93
C ILE A 59 -4.79 -5.46 -3.09
N ALA A 60 -5.42 -4.30 -3.23
CA ALA A 60 -6.64 -3.98 -2.50
C ALA A 60 -7.76 -4.98 -2.82
N THR A 61 -7.91 -5.36 -4.08
CA THR A 61 -8.89 -6.36 -4.49
C THR A 61 -8.58 -7.72 -3.86
N GLU A 62 -7.33 -8.15 -3.88
CA GLU A 62 -6.90 -9.41 -3.27
C GLU A 62 -7.15 -9.42 -1.76
N LEU A 63 -6.83 -8.33 -1.08
CA LEU A 63 -7.06 -8.21 0.36
C LEU A 63 -8.55 -8.34 0.69
N ARG A 64 -9.41 -7.66 -0.07
CA ARG A 64 -10.86 -7.74 0.15
C ARG A 64 -11.39 -9.15 -0.06
N ARG A 65 -10.90 -9.85 -1.06
CA ARG A 65 -11.27 -11.25 -1.30
C ARG A 65 -10.82 -12.16 -0.17
N SER A 66 -9.75 -11.80 0.53
CA SER A 66 -9.22 -12.55 1.66
C SER A 66 -9.84 -12.15 3.00
N GLY A 67 -10.89 -11.33 2.98
CA GLY A 67 -11.61 -10.95 4.19
C GLY A 67 -11.13 -9.67 4.86
N TRP A 68 -10.18 -8.95 4.26
CA TRP A 68 -9.75 -7.66 4.78
C TRP A 68 -10.77 -6.58 4.44
N THR A 69 -11.00 -5.66 5.35
CA THR A 69 -11.88 -4.51 5.14
C THR A 69 -11.07 -3.22 5.16
N LEU A 70 -11.48 -2.26 4.35
CA LEU A 70 -10.84 -0.95 4.33
C LEU A 70 -11.30 -0.16 5.56
N ALA A 71 -10.37 0.15 6.47
CA ALA A 71 -10.66 0.86 7.70
C ALA A 71 -10.47 2.36 7.56
N ALA A 72 -9.49 2.80 6.77
CA ALA A 72 -9.21 4.22 6.56
C ALA A 72 -8.41 4.39 5.27
N TYR A 73 -8.50 5.59 4.67
CA TYR A 73 -7.67 5.93 3.54
C TYR A 73 -7.38 7.42 3.52
N THR A 74 -6.23 7.77 2.97
CA THR A 74 -5.86 9.15 2.69
C THR A 74 -5.21 9.24 1.32
N ALA A 75 -5.42 10.36 0.64
CA ALA A 75 -4.73 10.71 -0.59
C ALA A 75 -4.17 12.11 -0.39
N ASP A 76 -2.86 12.23 -0.54
CA ASP A 76 -2.15 13.50 -0.32
C ASP A 76 -1.85 14.22 -1.63
#